data_a0f7b6357302e52d66b127270c5cb522
#
_entry.id   a0f7b6357302e52d66b127270c5cb522
#
_cell.length_a   1.000
_cell.length_b   1.000
_cell.length_c   1.000
_cell.angle_alpha   90.00
_cell.angle_beta   90.00
_cell.angle_gamma   90.00
#
_symmetry.space_group_name_H-M   'P 1'
#
loop_
_entity.id
_entity.type
_entity.pdbx_description
1 polymer ?
#
loop_
_entity_poly.entity_id
_entity_poly.type
_entity_poly.pdbx_seq_one_letter_code
_entity_poly.pdbx_strand_id
1 'polypeptide(L)'
;MSQQENKVFMAMELSKNNWKLCFGDGKRERQRTIPAGQEKLLLDEVAKAKEKFGLDPDTPVFSCYEAGRDGFWVDRMLSRNGIVNVVIDPASIEVPRRARHRKTDRLDASRLLNLLLRAALWGERKVFAVVVVPGEGQEARMRI
;
A
#
# COMPACT_ATOMS: atom_id res chain seq x y z
N MET A 1 2.34 10.62 -28.86
CA MET A 1 3.05 9.86 -27.92
C MET A 1 2.36 9.85 -26.59
N SER A 2 2.10 8.72 -26.19
CA SER A 2 1.41 8.62 -24.95
C SER A 2 2.27 9.12 -23.82
N GLN A 3 1.75 10.04 -23.13
CA GLN A 3 2.38 10.57 -21.95
C GLN A 3 2.06 9.68 -20.76
N GLN A 4 2.30 8.40 -20.92
CA GLN A 4 2.03 7.55 -19.79
C GLN A 4 2.84 8.03 -18.62
N GLU A 5 2.17 8.58 -17.67
CA GLU A 5 2.82 8.98 -16.46
C GLU A 5 3.36 7.75 -15.77
N ASN A 6 4.66 7.73 -15.58
CA ASN A 6 5.26 6.67 -14.80
C ASN A 6 4.84 6.83 -13.36
N LYS A 7 4.58 5.71 -12.73
CA LYS A 7 4.17 5.67 -11.32
C LYS A 7 4.85 4.50 -10.65
N VAL A 8 5.08 4.64 -9.36
CA VAL A 8 5.53 3.54 -8.53
C VAL A 8 4.38 3.14 -7.63
N PHE A 9 4.11 1.86 -7.58
CA PHE A 9 3.09 1.32 -6.68
C PHE A 9 3.77 0.58 -5.55
N MET A 10 3.29 0.79 -4.34
CA MET A 10 3.87 0.17 -3.16
C MET A 10 2.77 -0.45 -2.32
N ALA A 11 2.86 -1.74 -2.09
CA ALA A 11 1.98 -2.40 -1.13
C ALA A 11 2.77 -2.67 0.14
N MET A 12 2.12 -2.53 1.27
CA MET A 12 2.77 -2.70 2.55
C MET A 12 2.06 -3.77 3.37
N GLU A 13 2.85 -4.70 3.86
CA GLU A 13 2.38 -5.68 4.82
C GLU A 13 2.94 -5.27 6.17
N LEU A 14 2.06 -4.79 7.04
CA LEU A 14 2.46 -4.22 8.32
C LEU A 14 2.32 -5.26 9.41
N SER A 15 3.41 -5.52 10.10
CA SER A 15 3.38 -6.40 11.25
C SER A 15 4.03 -5.70 12.44
N LYS A 16 3.97 -6.33 13.61
CA LYS A 16 4.42 -5.71 14.83
C LYS A 16 5.89 -5.26 14.76
N ASN A 17 6.73 -6.12 14.22
CA ASN A 17 8.17 -5.87 14.24
C ASN A 17 8.75 -5.44 12.90
N ASN A 18 8.09 -5.81 11.81
CA ASN A 18 8.62 -5.57 10.47
C ASN A 18 7.55 -5.10 9.54
N TRP A 19 7.95 -4.29 8.58
CA TRP A 19 7.09 -3.90 7.46
C TRP A 19 7.70 -4.45 6.20
N LYS A 20 6.92 -5.20 5.45
CA LYS A 20 7.32 -5.65 4.12
C LYS A 20 6.79 -4.69 3.09
N LEU A 21 7.68 -4.21 2.24
CA LEU A 21 7.35 -3.27 1.18
C LEU A 21 7.52 -3.97 -0.15
N CYS A 22 6.49 -3.92 -0.97
CA CYS A 22 6.55 -4.50 -2.29
C CYS A 22 6.27 -3.41 -3.31
N PHE A 23 7.29 -3.08 -4.09
CA PHE A 23 7.20 -2.02 -5.10
C PHE A 23 7.01 -2.62 -6.48
N GLY A 24 6.25 -1.94 -7.32
CA GLY A 24 6.07 -2.39 -8.68
C GLY A 24 5.69 -1.25 -9.60
N ASP A 25 5.92 -1.47 -10.90
CA ASP A 25 5.54 -0.52 -11.95
C ASP A 25 4.64 -1.18 -12.99
N GLY A 26 4.16 -2.38 -12.71
CA GLY A 26 3.36 -3.16 -13.65
C GLY A 26 4.17 -4.17 -14.43
N LYS A 27 5.49 -4.06 -14.42
CA LYS A 27 6.38 -4.98 -15.13
C LYS A 27 7.41 -5.62 -14.20
N ARG A 28 7.90 -4.85 -13.23
CA ARG A 28 8.94 -5.30 -12.31
C ARG A 28 8.42 -5.22 -10.90
N GLU A 29 9.01 -6.01 -10.03
CA GLU A 29 8.65 -6.03 -8.63
C GLU A 29 9.92 -6.05 -7.78
N ARG A 30 9.89 -5.32 -6.66
CA ARG A 30 11.02 -5.26 -5.74
C ARG A 30 10.48 -5.34 -4.32
N GLN A 31 10.98 -6.29 -3.54
CA GLN A 31 10.54 -6.48 -2.16
C GLN A 31 11.64 -6.11 -1.18
N ARG A 32 11.25 -5.42 -0.12
CA ARG A 32 12.16 -5.05 0.95
C ARG A 32 11.45 -5.20 2.27
N THR A 33 12.22 -5.51 3.31
CA THR A 33 11.70 -5.57 4.66
C THR A 33 12.46 -4.57 5.52
N ILE A 34 11.73 -3.77 6.26
CA ILE A 34 12.33 -2.79 7.17
C ILE A 34 11.74 -2.99 8.57
N PRO A 35 12.42 -2.52 9.62
CA PRO A 35 11.81 -2.51 10.94
C PRO A 35 10.55 -1.65 10.95
N ALA A 36 9.57 -2.07 11.73
CA ALA A 36 8.29 -1.35 11.80
C ALA A 36 8.47 0.07 12.31
N GLY A 37 7.69 0.98 11.75
CA GLY A 37 7.64 2.36 12.23
C GLY A 37 8.77 3.27 11.79
N GLN A 38 9.63 2.82 10.90
CA GLN A 38 10.80 3.59 10.48
C GLN A 38 10.50 4.42 9.24
N GLU A 39 9.96 5.62 9.46
CA GLU A 39 9.58 6.51 8.36
C GLU A 39 10.75 6.80 7.41
N LYS A 40 11.90 7.13 7.96
CA LYS A 40 13.07 7.46 7.13
C LYS A 40 13.51 6.28 6.27
N LEU A 41 13.53 5.08 6.85
CA LEU A 41 13.92 3.89 6.10
C LEU A 41 12.91 3.60 4.99
N LEU A 42 11.63 3.81 5.27
CA LEU A 42 10.60 3.65 4.24
C LEU A 42 10.83 4.59 3.08
N LEU A 43 11.08 5.86 3.36
CA LEU A 43 11.32 6.85 2.31
C LEU A 43 12.60 6.56 1.53
N ASP A 44 13.62 6.04 2.21
CA ASP A 44 14.85 5.62 1.54
C ASP A 44 14.57 4.48 0.57
N GLU A 45 13.73 3.52 0.96
CA GLU A 45 13.39 2.40 0.08
C GLU A 45 12.54 2.85 -1.10
N VAL A 46 11.66 3.83 -0.89
CA VAL A 46 10.89 4.40 -1.99
C VAL A 46 11.85 5.03 -3.02
N ALA A 47 12.82 5.80 -2.56
CA ALA A 47 13.80 6.42 -3.45
C ALA A 47 14.60 5.36 -4.21
N LYS A 48 15.01 4.30 -3.51
CA LYS A 48 15.76 3.21 -4.15
C LYS A 48 14.93 2.48 -5.20
N ALA A 49 13.64 2.29 -4.93
CA ALA A 49 12.76 1.65 -5.89
C ALA A 49 12.67 2.46 -7.18
N LYS A 50 12.51 3.78 -7.06
CA LYS A 50 12.50 4.66 -8.23
C LYS A 50 13.80 4.53 -9.01
N GLU A 51 14.92 4.55 -8.31
CA GLU A 51 16.22 4.42 -8.94
C GLU A 51 16.37 3.08 -9.67
N LYS A 52 16.01 1.99 -8.99
CA LYS A 52 16.12 0.66 -9.57
C LYS A 52 15.22 0.47 -10.78
N PHE A 53 14.08 1.15 -10.81
CA PHE A 53 13.18 1.08 -11.94
C PHE A 53 13.51 2.12 -13.02
N GLY A 54 14.56 2.88 -12.83
CA GLY A 54 14.97 3.90 -13.80
C GLY A 54 14.00 5.06 -13.90
N LEU A 55 13.33 5.39 -12.80
CA LEU A 55 12.32 6.42 -12.79
C LEU A 55 12.88 7.70 -12.14
N ASP A 56 12.27 8.82 -12.52
CA ASP A 56 12.61 10.11 -11.98
C ASP A 56 12.33 10.16 -10.47
N PRO A 57 13.19 10.85 -9.68
CA PRO A 57 12.88 11.01 -8.25
C PRO A 57 11.54 11.65 -7.95
N ASP A 58 10.99 12.43 -8.88
CA ASP A 58 9.69 13.07 -8.72
C ASP A 58 8.51 12.16 -9.09
N THR A 59 8.79 10.93 -9.52
CA THR A 59 7.74 10.00 -9.91
C THR A 59 6.73 9.81 -8.78
N PRO A 60 5.42 9.96 -9.06
CA PRO A 60 4.41 9.76 -8.02
C PRO A 60 4.40 8.35 -7.48
N VAL A 61 4.09 8.22 -6.20
CA VAL A 61 3.97 6.93 -5.51
C VAL A 61 2.54 6.73 -5.06
N PHE A 62 2.00 5.58 -5.39
CA PHE A 62 0.68 5.14 -4.94
C PHE A 62 0.86 3.91 -4.08
N SER A 63 0.26 3.91 -2.91
CA SER A 63 0.48 2.82 -1.97
C SER A 63 -0.82 2.29 -1.39
N CYS A 64 -0.74 1.13 -0.76
CA CYS A 64 -1.86 0.55 -0.04
C CYS A 64 -1.37 -0.31 1.11
N TYR A 65 -2.24 -0.51 2.08
CA TYR A 65 -2.07 -1.55 3.10
C TYR A 65 -3.45 -1.94 3.60
N GLU A 66 -3.55 -3.11 4.22
CA GLU A 66 -4.81 -3.55 4.80
C GLU A 66 -5.05 -2.86 6.14
N ALA A 67 -6.30 -2.42 6.36
CA ALA A 67 -6.70 -1.88 7.65
C ALA A 67 -6.47 -2.92 8.75
N GLY A 68 -5.95 -2.47 9.87
CA GLY A 68 -5.64 -3.37 10.97
C GLY A 68 -5.17 -2.61 12.20
N ARG A 69 -4.32 -3.25 12.98
CA ARG A 69 -3.88 -2.73 14.28
C ARG A 69 -3.22 -1.35 14.22
N ASP A 70 -2.58 -1.04 13.12
CA ASP A 70 -1.85 0.22 13.00
C ASP A 70 -2.74 1.43 12.80
N GLY A 71 -4.05 1.19 12.60
CA GLY A 71 -4.98 2.28 12.41
C GLY A 71 -4.61 3.12 11.19
N PHE A 72 -4.69 4.44 11.36
CA PHE A 72 -4.52 5.36 10.25
C PHE A 72 -3.27 6.22 10.32
N TRP A 73 -2.44 6.02 11.34
CA TRP A 73 -1.27 6.88 11.48
C TRP A 73 -0.27 6.68 10.32
N VAL A 74 -0.20 5.45 9.79
CA VAL A 74 0.67 5.16 8.65
C VAL A 74 0.15 5.90 7.42
N ASP A 75 -1.16 5.89 7.20
CA ASP A 75 -1.76 6.63 6.09
C ASP A 75 -1.43 8.12 6.18
N ARG A 76 -1.57 8.70 7.37
CA ARG A 76 -1.26 10.10 7.56
C ARG A 76 0.22 10.40 7.33
N MET A 77 1.09 9.50 7.77
CA MET A 77 2.53 9.65 7.55
C MET A 77 2.86 9.61 6.05
N LEU A 78 2.26 8.66 5.32
CA LEU A 78 2.48 8.56 3.88
C LEU A 78 1.96 9.81 3.17
N SER A 79 0.79 10.29 3.55
CA SER A 79 0.21 11.49 2.94
C SER A 79 1.07 12.72 3.18
N ARG A 80 1.65 12.85 4.37
CA ARG A 80 2.55 13.97 4.65
C ARG A 80 3.78 13.98 3.75
N ASN A 81 4.13 12.83 3.24
CA ASN A 81 5.29 12.68 2.36
C ASN A 81 4.90 12.64 0.88
N GLY A 82 3.69 13.06 0.57
CA GLY A 82 3.24 13.15 -0.82
C GLY A 82 2.89 11.83 -1.47
N ILE A 83 2.77 10.77 -0.68
CA ILE A 83 2.40 9.46 -1.22
C ILE A 83 0.89 9.31 -1.14
N VAL A 84 0.28 9.00 -2.28
CA VAL A 84 -1.16 8.72 -2.33
C VAL A 84 -1.37 7.32 -1.81
N ASN A 85 -2.09 7.18 -0.71
CA ASN A 85 -2.27 5.89 -0.07
C ASN A 85 -3.75 5.55 0.07
N VAL A 86 -4.08 4.28 -0.07
CA VAL A 86 -5.42 3.78 0.25
C VAL A 86 -5.30 2.69 1.30
N VAL A 87 -6.25 2.70 2.23
CA VAL A 87 -6.34 1.67 3.26
C VAL A 87 -7.43 0.72 2.83
N ILE A 88 -7.06 -0.53 2.62
CA ILE A 88 -7.96 -1.53 2.05
C ILE A 88 -8.73 -2.22 3.16
N ASP A 89 -10.05 -2.36 2.96
CA ASP A 89 -10.88 -3.15 3.84
C ASP A 89 -10.65 -4.63 3.55
N PRO A 90 -10.02 -5.38 4.46
CA PRO A 90 -9.71 -6.78 4.18
C PRO A 90 -10.96 -7.63 3.93
N ALA A 91 -12.10 -7.25 4.49
CA ALA A 91 -13.33 -8.00 4.29
C ALA A 91 -13.87 -7.88 2.87
N SER A 92 -13.42 -6.85 2.13
CA SER A 92 -13.91 -6.61 0.77
C SER A 92 -13.16 -7.41 -0.30
N ILE A 93 -12.06 -8.07 0.08
CA ILE A 93 -11.23 -8.77 -0.89
C ILE A 93 -11.82 -10.14 -1.16
N GLU A 94 -12.12 -10.40 -2.43
CA GLU A 94 -12.59 -11.73 -2.82
C GLU A 94 -11.41 -12.67 -2.89
N VAL A 95 -11.42 -13.66 -2.00
CA VAL A 95 -10.40 -14.70 -1.98
C VAL A 95 -11.14 -16.03 -1.98
N PRO A 96 -10.70 -17.00 -2.78
CA PRO A 96 -11.31 -18.33 -2.71
C PRO A 96 -11.24 -18.86 -1.29
N ARG A 97 -12.33 -19.50 -0.85
CA ARG A 97 -12.40 -20.07 0.51
C ARG A 97 -11.21 -20.96 0.82
N ARG A 98 -10.71 -21.65 -0.18
CA ARG A 98 -9.58 -22.56 -0.01
C ARG A 98 -8.28 -21.83 0.32
N ALA A 99 -8.15 -20.59 -0.14
CA ALA A 99 -6.94 -19.82 0.09
C ALA A 99 -6.96 -19.10 1.42
N ARG A 100 -8.17 -18.92 1.99
CA ARG A 100 -8.30 -18.16 3.23
C ARG A 100 -8.87 -19.08 4.30
N HIS A 101 -7.96 -19.64 5.08
CA HIS A 101 -8.33 -20.59 6.13
C HIS A 101 -8.80 -19.93 7.41
N ARG A 102 -8.40 -18.68 7.63
CA ARG A 102 -8.72 -17.96 8.86
C ARG A 102 -9.16 -16.54 8.53
N LYS A 103 -10.06 -16.02 9.35
CA LYS A 103 -10.51 -14.63 9.21
C LYS A 103 -9.37 -13.63 9.41
N THR A 104 -8.34 -14.03 10.15
CA THR A 104 -7.20 -13.18 10.46
C THR A 104 -6.07 -13.28 9.45
N ASP A 105 -6.20 -14.16 8.46
CA ASP A 105 -5.16 -14.30 7.45
C ASP A 105 -5.09 -13.03 6.61
N ARG A 106 -3.92 -12.43 6.60
CA ARG A 106 -3.67 -11.24 5.81
C ARG A 106 -3.05 -11.61 4.49
N LEU A 107 -3.29 -10.79 3.49
CA LEU A 107 -2.60 -10.94 2.23
C LEU A 107 -1.17 -10.44 2.40
N ASP A 108 -0.22 -11.13 1.77
CA ASP A 108 1.14 -10.66 1.77
C ASP A 108 1.29 -9.44 0.86
N ALA A 109 2.43 -8.78 0.95
CA ALA A 109 2.66 -7.54 0.22
C ALA A 109 2.56 -7.74 -1.29
N SER A 110 3.02 -8.86 -1.80
CA SER A 110 2.98 -9.13 -3.24
C SER A 110 1.54 -9.25 -3.74
N ARG A 111 0.68 -9.92 -3.00
CA ARG A 111 -0.73 -10.02 -3.37
C ARG A 111 -1.44 -8.69 -3.29
N LEU A 112 -1.14 -7.91 -2.26
CA LEU A 112 -1.68 -6.57 -2.12
C LEU A 112 -1.24 -5.70 -3.31
N LEU A 113 0.01 -5.80 -3.70
CA LEU A 113 0.51 -5.06 -4.85
C LEU A 113 -0.28 -5.44 -6.11
N ASN A 114 -0.50 -6.72 -6.31
CA ASN A 114 -1.26 -7.18 -7.48
C ASN A 114 -2.67 -6.60 -7.49
N LEU A 115 -3.33 -6.56 -6.34
CA LEU A 115 -4.67 -5.96 -6.26
C LEU A 115 -4.62 -4.47 -6.59
N LEU A 116 -3.62 -3.77 -6.07
CA LEU A 116 -3.47 -2.34 -6.34
C LEU A 116 -3.24 -2.08 -7.83
N LEU A 117 -2.38 -2.87 -8.46
CA LEU A 117 -2.11 -2.75 -9.88
C LEU A 117 -3.36 -3.03 -10.73
N ARG A 118 -4.12 -4.04 -10.35
CA ARG A 118 -5.36 -4.36 -11.07
C ARG A 118 -6.33 -3.19 -11.03
N ALA A 119 -6.48 -2.57 -9.87
CA ALA A 119 -7.37 -1.44 -9.73
C ALA A 119 -6.86 -0.20 -10.46
N ALA A 120 -5.56 0.07 -10.35
CA ALA A 120 -4.98 1.33 -10.83
C ALA A 120 -4.60 1.29 -12.30
N LEU A 121 -4.00 0.21 -12.77
CA LEU A 121 -3.50 0.13 -14.14
C LEU A 121 -4.48 -0.50 -15.11
N TRP A 122 -5.23 -1.49 -14.65
CA TRP A 122 -6.10 -2.26 -15.55
C TRP A 122 -7.56 -1.90 -15.39
N GLY A 123 -7.85 -0.91 -14.54
CA GLY A 123 -9.19 -0.38 -14.41
C GLY A 123 -10.24 -1.35 -13.90
N GLU A 124 -9.81 -2.42 -13.23
CA GLU A 124 -10.77 -3.36 -12.66
C GLU A 124 -11.50 -2.70 -11.52
N ARG A 125 -12.80 -2.74 -11.59
CA ARG A 125 -13.64 -2.17 -10.54
C ARG A 125 -13.91 -3.23 -9.48
N LYS A 126 -14.12 -2.78 -8.27
CA LYS A 126 -14.52 -3.65 -7.16
C LYS A 126 -13.51 -4.73 -6.83
N VAL A 127 -12.23 -4.46 -7.10
CA VAL A 127 -11.16 -5.34 -6.66
C VAL A 127 -11.12 -5.38 -5.13
N PHE A 128 -11.35 -4.23 -4.53
CA PHE A 128 -11.42 -4.09 -3.07
C PHE A 128 -12.14 -2.78 -2.75
N ALA A 129 -12.58 -2.67 -1.50
CA ALA A 129 -13.13 -1.43 -0.97
C ALA A 129 -12.07 -0.74 -0.12
N VAL A 130 -12.09 0.59 -0.12
CA VAL A 130 -11.16 1.36 0.71
C VAL A 130 -11.88 1.85 1.95
N VAL A 131 -11.12 1.98 3.03
CA VAL A 131 -11.61 2.57 4.24
C VAL A 131 -11.43 4.08 4.13
N VAL A 132 -12.46 4.83 4.44
CA VAL A 132 -12.36 6.28 4.45
C VAL A 132 -11.61 6.68 5.72
N VAL A 133 -10.43 7.28 5.53
CA VAL A 133 -9.60 7.68 6.66
C VAL A 133 -10.09 9.01 7.20
N PRO A 134 -10.52 9.08 8.45
CA PRO A 134 -10.99 10.33 9.01
C PRO A 134 -9.81 11.27 9.31
N GLY A 135 -10.09 12.56 9.38
CA GLY A 135 -9.11 13.52 9.88
C GLY A 135 -8.81 13.23 11.35
N GLU A 136 -7.69 13.73 11.85
CA GLU A 136 -7.24 13.40 13.20
C GLU A 136 -8.29 13.66 14.27
N GLY A 137 -8.98 14.79 14.19
CA GLY A 137 -10.03 15.09 15.15
C GLY A 137 -11.25 14.20 15.01
N GLN A 138 -11.55 13.76 13.80
CA GLN A 138 -12.69 12.89 13.54
C GLN A 138 -12.42 11.47 14.02
N GLU A 139 -11.21 11.03 13.90
CA GLU A 139 -10.84 9.68 14.34
C GLU A 139 -11.10 9.52 15.83
N ALA A 140 -10.77 10.53 16.61
CA ALA A 140 -11.00 10.50 18.06
C ALA A 140 -12.47 10.34 18.40
N ARG A 141 -13.36 10.95 17.61
CA ARG A 141 -14.80 10.83 17.83
C ARG A 141 -15.36 9.50 17.41
N MET A 142 -14.76 8.88 16.43
CA MET A 142 -15.26 7.63 15.88
C MET A 142 -14.88 6.41 16.70
N ARG A 143 -14.12 6.61 17.74
CA ARG A 143 -13.72 5.53 18.63
C ARG A 143 -14.71 5.34 19.76
N ILE A 144 -15.90 5.29 19.50
CA ILE A 144 -16.90 5.16 20.56
C ILE A 144 -17.23 3.71 20.85
#